data_604b479e06d6f2f8f0bb9c0c5b047dba
#
_entry.id   604b479e06d6f2f8f0bb9c0c5b047dba
#
_cell.length_a   1.000
_cell.length_b   1.000
_cell.length_c   1.000
_cell.angle_alpha   90.00
_cell.angle_beta   90.00
_cell.angle_gamma   90.00
#
_symmetry.space_group_name_H-M   'P 1'
#
loop_
_entity.id
_entity.type
_entity.pdbx_description
1 polymer ?
#
loop_
_entity_poly.entity_id
_entity_poly.type
_entity_poly.pdbx_seq_one_letter_code
_entity_poly.pdbx_strand_id
1 'polypeptide(L)'
;MERRQFIQKAGLLLGSLWTFDSLAAPTTYKVLRGDTLSGIANKFDTSVSNLKRINRLKSDRILAGQSLKIRETIKSTLPAAAAQEIDRVPIIKNKWAHIVVHHSATPQGGAKSFHNTHLRRGMQNGLAYHFVIGNGTHSGDGEIEVGPRWEKQQDGGHVANAWFNANSIGICLVGNFQQHWPSPKQMDSLHRLLSHLKSSDQIKANLRLFGHKEVKGAQTLCPGKNLNLKVLHRNFNLMAG
;
A
#
# COMPACT_ATOMS: atom_id res chain seq x y z
N MET A 1 -7.08 72.81 27.78
CA MET A 1 -7.39 71.35 28.00
C MET A 1 -7.27 70.60 26.67
N GLU A 2 -6.10 70.07 26.39
CA GLU A 2 -5.79 69.38 25.12
C GLU A 2 -6.12 67.92 25.26
N ARG A 3 -6.94 67.40 24.34
CA ARG A 3 -7.21 65.98 24.18
C ARG A 3 -6.16 65.41 23.23
N ARG A 4 -5.24 64.60 23.77
CA ARG A 4 -4.29 63.82 22.97
C ARG A 4 -5.03 62.64 22.34
N GLN A 5 -5.07 62.58 21.01
CA GLN A 5 -5.51 61.41 20.23
C GLN A 5 -4.39 60.38 20.20
N PHE A 6 -4.71 59.17 20.68
CA PHE A 6 -3.82 58.00 20.56
C PHE A 6 -4.10 57.33 19.24
N ILE A 7 -3.14 57.41 18.32
CA ILE A 7 -3.16 56.67 17.06
C ILE A 7 -2.67 55.24 17.34
N GLN A 8 -3.56 54.26 17.31
CA GLN A 8 -3.20 52.86 17.32
C GLN A 8 -2.68 52.48 15.93
N LYS A 9 -1.39 52.18 15.83
CA LYS A 9 -0.80 51.53 14.65
C LYS A 9 -1.20 50.05 14.68
N ALA A 10 -2.09 49.64 13.77
CA ALA A 10 -2.37 48.26 13.48
C ALA A 10 -1.14 47.66 12.75
N GLY A 11 -0.38 46.83 13.46
CA GLY A 11 0.67 46.02 12.87
C GLY A 11 0.04 44.87 12.10
N LEU A 12 0.17 44.86 10.76
CA LEU A 12 -0.08 43.68 9.93
C LEU A 12 0.95 42.59 10.32
N LEU A 13 0.51 41.59 11.07
CA LEU A 13 1.21 40.32 11.17
C LEU A 13 1.03 39.57 9.83
N LEU A 14 2.04 39.66 8.98
CA LEU A 14 2.21 38.74 7.87
C LEU A 14 2.46 37.34 8.46
N GLY A 15 1.38 36.59 8.64
CA GLY A 15 1.46 35.17 8.92
C GLY A 15 2.09 34.47 7.72
N SER A 16 3.36 34.09 7.87
CA SER A 16 4.02 33.16 6.96
C SER A 16 3.22 31.86 7.02
N LEU A 17 2.45 31.61 5.96
CA LEU A 17 1.90 30.29 5.66
C LEU A 17 3.08 29.33 5.47
N TRP A 18 3.45 28.64 6.54
CA TRP A 18 4.27 27.44 6.43
C TRP A 18 3.40 26.41 5.68
N THR A 19 3.57 26.37 4.37
CA THR A 19 3.16 25.20 3.61
C THR A 19 3.97 24.04 4.17
N PHE A 20 3.31 23.15 4.92
CA PHE A 20 3.87 21.85 5.23
C PHE A 20 3.99 21.11 3.90
N ASP A 21 5.15 21.31 3.26
CA ASP A 21 5.57 20.42 2.19
C ASP A 21 5.53 19.01 2.79
N SER A 22 4.60 18.21 2.27
CA SER A 22 4.46 16.80 2.60
C SER A 22 5.86 16.20 2.57
N LEU A 23 6.44 15.85 3.75
CA LEU A 23 7.72 15.18 3.87
C LEU A 23 7.61 13.77 3.30
N ALA A 24 7.42 13.68 2.00
CA ALA A 24 7.61 12.44 1.28
C ALA A 24 9.02 11.97 1.58
N ALA A 25 9.14 10.78 2.19
CA ALA A 25 10.45 10.23 2.49
C ALA A 25 11.32 10.27 1.23
N PRO A 26 12.60 10.62 1.34
CA PRO A 26 13.45 10.92 0.20
C PRO A 26 13.43 9.78 -0.82
N THR A 27 13.35 10.10 -2.10
CA THR A 27 13.41 9.13 -3.20
C THR A 27 14.85 8.77 -3.57
N THR A 28 15.81 9.57 -3.09
CA THR A 28 17.25 9.39 -3.31
C THR A 28 18.03 9.50 -2.01
N TYR A 29 19.16 8.82 -1.94
CA TYR A 29 20.09 8.85 -0.83
C TYR A 29 21.52 9.03 -1.33
N LYS A 30 22.26 9.97 -0.76
CA LYS A 30 23.68 10.15 -1.03
C LYS A 30 24.48 9.21 -0.12
N VAL A 31 25.19 8.24 -0.72
CA VAL A 31 25.99 7.25 0.00
C VAL A 31 27.07 7.95 0.83
N LEU A 32 27.15 7.61 2.10
CA LEU A 32 28.16 8.10 3.02
C LEU A 32 29.36 7.14 3.09
N ARG A 33 30.49 7.63 3.56
CA ARG A 33 31.67 6.77 3.81
C ARG A 33 31.31 5.71 4.87
N GLY A 34 31.58 4.45 4.57
CA GLY A 34 31.25 3.32 5.44
C GLY A 34 29.86 2.69 5.18
N ASP A 35 29.05 3.29 4.32
CA ASP A 35 27.79 2.66 3.93
C ASP A 35 28.02 1.39 3.12
N THR A 36 27.13 0.42 3.36
CA THR A 36 27.00 -0.78 2.54
C THR A 36 25.60 -0.81 1.91
N LEU A 37 25.48 -1.51 0.78
CA LEU A 37 24.17 -1.62 0.12
C LEU A 37 23.13 -2.32 1.02
N SER A 38 23.56 -3.27 1.87
CA SER A 38 22.72 -3.91 2.87
C SER A 38 22.32 -2.98 4.01
N GLY A 39 23.25 -2.15 4.49
CA GLY A 39 22.97 -1.13 5.50
C GLY A 39 21.96 -0.09 5.00
N ILE A 40 22.13 0.37 3.76
CA ILE A 40 21.17 1.29 3.11
C ILE A 40 19.81 0.61 2.91
N ALA A 41 19.81 -0.65 2.47
CA ALA A 41 18.55 -1.41 2.32
C ALA A 41 17.78 -1.49 3.64
N ASN A 42 18.46 -1.83 4.74
CA ASN A 42 17.86 -1.86 6.07
C ASN A 42 17.39 -0.48 6.54
N LYS A 43 18.21 0.57 6.32
CA LYS A 43 17.88 1.95 6.71
C LYS A 43 16.59 2.47 6.05
N PHE A 44 16.35 2.07 4.80
CA PHE A 44 15.20 2.53 4.01
C PHE A 44 14.14 1.46 3.79
N ASP A 45 14.21 0.37 4.54
CA ASP A 45 13.23 -0.73 4.52
C ASP A 45 12.97 -1.27 3.10
N THR A 46 14.05 -1.50 2.38
CA THR A 46 14.04 -2.10 1.04
C THR A 46 14.97 -3.30 1.01
N SER A 47 15.09 -3.96 -0.14
CA SER A 47 16.04 -5.05 -0.32
C SER A 47 17.25 -4.62 -1.13
N VAL A 48 18.40 -5.29 -0.93
CA VAL A 48 19.60 -5.11 -1.77
C VAL A 48 19.25 -5.35 -3.23
N SER A 49 18.45 -6.38 -3.53
CA SER A 49 18.01 -6.69 -4.89
C SER A 49 17.19 -5.56 -5.50
N ASN A 50 16.29 -4.94 -4.73
CA ASN A 50 15.53 -3.79 -5.20
C ASN A 50 16.42 -2.57 -5.42
N LEU A 51 17.34 -2.25 -4.49
CA LEU A 51 18.29 -1.15 -4.70
C LEU A 51 19.14 -1.36 -5.95
N LYS A 52 19.64 -2.58 -6.17
CA LYS A 52 20.39 -2.91 -7.40
C LYS A 52 19.55 -2.69 -8.65
N ARG A 53 18.33 -3.17 -8.66
CA ARG A 53 17.44 -3.06 -9.80
C ARG A 53 17.11 -1.60 -10.17
N ILE A 54 16.65 -0.79 -9.19
CA ILE A 54 16.23 0.60 -9.47
C ILE A 54 17.39 1.53 -9.80
N ASN A 55 18.62 1.14 -9.40
CA ASN A 55 19.86 1.87 -9.70
C ASN A 55 20.69 1.21 -10.81
N ARG A 56 20.21 0.11 -11.40
CA ARG A 56 20.91 -0.66 -12.45
C ARG A 56 22.33 -1.09 -12.01
N LEU A 57 22.49 -1.44 -10.73
CA LEU A 57 23.79 -1.87 -10.20
C LEU A 57 24.05 -3.34 -10.58
N LYS A 58 25.24 -3.59 -11.16
CA LYS A 58 25.66 -4.94 -11.53
C LYS A 58 26.29 -5.72 -10.35
N SER A 59 26.73 -5.02 -9.32
CA SER A 59 27.33 -5.59 -8.10
C SER A 59 26.86 -4.84 -6.86
N ASP A 60 27.29 -5.26 -5.68
CA ASP A 60 26.97 -4.59 -4.41
C ASP A 60 27.91 -3.41 -4.09
N ARG A 61 28.88 -3.15 -4.99
CA ARG A 61 29.85 -2.06 -4.82
C ARG A 61 29.17 -0.71 -5.03
N ILE A 62 29.27 0.15 -4.05
CA ILE A 62 28.83 1.55 -4.04
C ILE A 62 29.97 2.45 -3.60
N LEU A 63 29.90 3.72 -3.98
CA LEU A 63 30.95 4.71 -3.67
C LEU A 63 30.37 5.81 -2.79
N ALA A 64 31.16 6.29 -1.83
CA ALA A 64 30.80 7.49 -1.06
C ALA A 64 30.58 8.66 -2.01
N GLY A 65 29.49 9.42 -1.78
CA GLY A 65 29.05 10.49 -2.65
C GLY A 65 28.12 10.05 -3.80
N GLN A 66 28.03 8.74 -4.10
CA GLN A 66 27.10 8.21 -5.09
C GLN A 66 25.66 8.50 -4.66
N SER A 67 24.82 8.94 -5.60
CA SER A 67 23.38 9.10 -5.36
C SER A 67 22.67 7.81 -5.76
N LEU A 68 21.95 7.22 -4.81
CA LEU A 68 21.14 6.02 -5.04
C LEU A 68 19.66 6.39 -4.95
N LYS A 69 18.86 5.95 -5.92
CA LYS A 69 17.42 5.86 -5.75
C LYS A 69 17.15 4.83 -4.67
N ILE A 70 16.41 5.20 -3.64
CA ILE A 70 16.04 4.29 -2.55
C ILE A 70 14.63 3.74 -2.69
N ARG A 71 13.84 4.39 -3.52
CA ARG A 71 12.54 3.92 -4.00
C ARG A 71 12.25 4.54 -5.36
N GLU A 72 11.41 3.90 -6.12
CA GLU A 72 10.81 4.52 -7.30
C GLU A 72 9.81 5.58 -6.86
N THR A 73 9.71 6.66 -7.62
CA THR A 73 8.61 7.61 -7.46
C THR A 73 7.33 6.85 -7.78
N ILE A 74 6.54 6.55 -6.76
CA ILE A 74 5.25 5.88 -6.96
C ILE A 74 4.39 6.90 -7.70
N LYS A 75 4.00 6.56 -8.94
CA LYS A 75 2.92 7.31 -9.59
C LYS A 75 1.70 7.12 -8.70
N SER A 76 1.15 8.19 -8.15
CA SER A 76 0.03 8.12 -7.19
C SER A 76 -1.25 7.55 -7.79
N THR A 77 -1.37 7.56 -9.12
CA THR A 77 -2.57 7.15 -9.84
C THR A 77 -2.51 5.69 -10.28
N LEU A 78 -3.62 4.98 -10.13
CA LEU A 78 -3.82 3.67 -10.73
C LEU A 78 -3.71 3.74 -12.26
N PRO A 79 -3.35 2.63 -12.95
CA PRO A 79 -3.58 2.50 -14.37
C PRO A 79 -5.05 2.79 -14.69
N ALA A 80 -5.30 3.56 -15.75
CA ALA A 80 -6.66 4.03 -16.08
C ALA A 80 -7.68 2.89 -16.17
N ALA A 81 -7.32 1.75 -16.76
CA ALA A 81 -8.20 0.60 -16.86
C ALA A 81 -8.58 0.04 -15.48
N ALA A 82 -7.61 -0.11 -14.56
CA ALA A 82 -7.88 -0.59 -13.22
C ALA A 82 -8.73 0.43 -12.41
N ALA A 83 -8.44 1.72 -12.52
CA ALA A 83 -9.24 2.76 -11.88
C ALA A 83 -10.69 2.71 -12.39
N GLN A 84 -10.90 2.65 -13.71
CA GLN A 84 -12.23 2.56 -14.30
C GLN A 84 -13.00 1.33 -13.83
N GLU A 85 -12.34 0.18 -13.73
CA GLU A 85 -12.98 -1.06 -13.25
C GLU A 85 -13.38 -0.97 -11.78
N ILE A 86 -12.58 -0.31 -10.95
CA ILE A 86 -12.86 -0.11 -9.52
C ILE A 86 -13.98 0.92 -9.34
N ASP A 87 -13.91 2.05 -10.05
CA ASP A 87 -14.77 3.23 -9.86
C ASP A 87 -16.18 3.05 -10.47
N ARG A 88 -16.33 2.14 -11.44
CA ARG A 88 -17.67 1.81 -11.98
C ARG A 88 -18.60 1.16 -10.95
N VAL A 89 -18.04 0.65 -9.85
CA VAL A 89 -18.81 -0.03 -8.80
C VAL A 89 -19.36 1.01 -7.82
N PRO A 90 -20.68 1.12 -7.63
CA PRO A 90 -21.25 1.98 -6.61
C PRO A 90 -20.90 1.44 -5.23
N ILE A 91 -20.07 2.18 -4.50
CA ILE A 91 -19.62 1.79 -3.16
C ILE A 91 -20.70 2.05 -2.14
N ILE A 92 -20.98 1.08 -1.27
CA ILE A 92 -21.86 1.27 -0.12
C ILE A 92 -21.16 2.23 0.85
N LYS A 93 -21.69 3.44 0.99
CA LYS A 93 -21.09 4.51 1.79
C LYS A 93 -20.80 4.05 3.22
N ASN A 94 -19.58 4.30 3.66
CA ASN A 94 -19.09 3.97 5.01
C ASN A 94 -19.11 2.47 5.38
N LYS A 95 -19.28 1.56 4.42
CA LYS A 95 -19.16 0.13 4.70
C LYS A 95 -17.74 -0.22 5.12
N TRP A 96 -16.76 0.23 4.36
CA TRP A 96 -15.36 -0.18 4.51
C TRP A 96 -14.61 0.70 5.50
N ALA A 97 -14.22 0.10 6.62
CA ALA A 97 -13.46 0.76 7.68
C ALA A 97 -12.00 0.29 7.74
N HIS A 98 -11.70 -0.85 7.11
CA HIS A 98 -10.39 -1.47 7.16
C HIS A 98 -9.98 -2.02 5.81
N ILE A 99 -8.67 -2.15 5.62
CA ILE A 99 -8.05 -2.95 4.57
C ILE A 99 -7.22 -4.03 5.24
N VAL A 100 -7.32 -5.26 4.76
CA VAL A 100 -6.46 -6.36 5.20
C VAL A 100 -5.64 -6.87 4.03
N VAL A 101 -4.32 -6.81 4.16
CA VAL A 101 -3.38 -7.28 3.14
C VAL A 101 -2.94 -8.71 3.44
N HIS A 102 -2.97 -9.53 2.39
CA HIS A 102 -2.63 -10.94 2.40
C HIS A 102 -1.56 -11.27 1.38
N HIS A 103 -0.95 -12.42 1.56
CA HIS A 103 -0.31 -13.17 0.47
C HIS A 103 -1.08 -14.47 0.21
N SER A 104 -0.94 -15.00 -0.99
CA SER A 104 -1.58 -16.30 -1.32
C SER A 104 -0.87 -17.49 -0.69
N ALA A 105 0.37 -17.33 -0.23
CA ALA A 105 1.29 -18.38 0.20
C ALA A 105 1.55 -19.45 -0.89
N THR A 106 1.28 -19.13 -2.15
CA THR A 106 1.48 -20.00 -3.33
C THR A 106 2.42 -19.33 -4.33
N PRO A 107 3.24 -20.06 -5.10
CA PRO A 107 4.12 -19.46 -6.12
C PRO A 107 3.34 -18.96 -7.35
N GLN A 108 2.14 -19.46 -7.57
CA GLN A 108 1.30 -19.16 -8.74
C GLN A 108 -0.12 -18.85 -8.30
N GLY A 109 -0.83 -18.06 -9.12
CA GLY A 109 -2.23 -17.76 -8.87
C GLY A 109 -2.72 -16.51 -9.60
N GLY A 110 -3.99 -16.21 -9.36
CA GLY A 110 -4.74 -15.07 -9.86
C GLY A 110 -6.17 -15.18 -9.38
N ALA A 111 -7.00 -14.15 -9.58
CA ALA A 111 -8.37 -14.10 -9.07
C ALA A 111 -9.20 -15.30 -9.50
N LYS A 112 -9.15 -15.67 -10.79
CA LYS A 112 -9.91 -16.82 -11.35
C LYS A 112 -9.50 -18.15 -10.72
N SER A 113 -8.20 -18.41 -10.58
CA SER A 113 -7.71 -19.68 -10.01
C SER A 113 -8.01 -19.79 -8.52
N PHE A 114 -7.92 -18.69 -7.79
CA PHE A 114 -8.30 -18.64 -6.37
C PHE A 114 -9.82 -18.77 -6.21
N HIS A 115 -10.61 -18.13 -7.05
CA HIS A 115 -12.07 -18.29 -7.06
C HIS A 115 -12.47 -19.77 -7.14
N ASN A 116 -11.95 -20.47 -8.13
CA ASN A 116 -12.22 -21.91 -8.32
C ASN A 116 -11.74 -22.76 -7.13
N THR A 117 -10.59 -22.41 -6.56
CA THR A 117 -10.05 -23.12 -5.40
C THR A 117 -10.90 -22.91 -4.16
N HIS A 118 -11.38 -21.68 -3.93
CA HIS A 118 -12.24 -21.36 -2.81
C HIS A 118 -13.61 -22.01 -2.92
N LEU A 119 -14.20 -22.07 -4.11
CA LEU A 119 -15.43 -22.83 -4.36
C LEU A 119 -15.26 -24.32 -3.99
N ARG A 120 -14.16 -24.96 -4.44
CA ARG A 120 -13.87 -26.37 -4.09
C ARG A 120 -13.65 -26.58 -2.59
N ARG A 121 -13.29 -25.54 -1.84
CA ARG A 121 -13.17 -25.57 -0.37
C ARG A 121 -14.49 -25.26 0.35
N GLY A 122 -15.62 -25.18 -0.37
CA GLY A 122 -16.93 -24.92 0.20
C GLY A 122 -17.29 -23.45 0.42
N MET A 123 -16.48 -22.50 -0.06
CA MET A 123 -16.81 -21.08 0.01
C MET A 123 -17.85 -20.71 -1.04
N GLN A 124 -19.10 -20.52 -0.62
CA GLN A 124 -20.25 -20.31 -1.52
C GLN A 124 -20.05 -19.14 -2.51
N ASN A 125 -19.38 -18.06 -2.08
CA ASN A 125 -19.12 -16.88 -2.89
C ASN A 125 -17.76 -16.92 -3.63
N GLY A 126 -17.06 -18.06 -3.63
CA GLY A 126 -15.79 -18.24 -4.30
C GLY A 126 -14.68 -17.36 -3.73
N LEU A 127 -14.07 -16.51 -4.58
CA LEU A 127 -12.90 -15.67 -4.19
C LEU A 127 -13.12 -14.94 -2.85
N ALA A 128 -12.23 -15.20 -1.89
CA ALA A 128 -12.32 -14.63 -0.54
C ALA A 128 -11.99 -13.14 -0.49
N TYR A 129 -11.21 -12.66 -1.44
CA TYR A 129 -10.64 -11.31 -1.51
C TYR A 129 -11.47 -10.39 -2.40
N HIS A 130 -11.33 -9.07 -2.18
CA HIS A 130 -11.91 -8.04 -3.03
C HIS A 130 -11.00 -7.72 -4.23
N PHE A 131 -9.67 -7.80 -4.01
CA PHE A 131 -8.65 -7.58 -5.02
C PHE A 131 -7.57 -8.64 -4.95
N VAL A 132 -7.02 -8.99 -6.11
CA VAL A 132 -5.82 -9.82 -6.22
C VAL A 132 -4.77 -9.04 -7.02
N ILE A 133 -3.50 -9.09 -6.60
CA ILE A 133 -2.38 -8.47 -7.31
C ILE A 133 -1.48 -9.59 -7.83
N GLY A 134 -1.46 -9.73 -9.14
CA GLY A 134 -0.74 -10.79 -9.86
C GLY A 134 0.78 -10.70 -9.74
N ASN A 135 1.45 -11.82 -10.00
CA ASN A 135 2.91 -11.95 -9.98
C ASN A 135 3.51 -12.41 -11.32
N GLY A 136 2.76 -12.31 -12.41
CA GLY A 136 3.20 -12.72 -13.75
C GLY A 136 2.94 -14.19 -14.09
N THR A 137 2.17 -14.92 -13.26
CA THR A 137 1.85 -16.35 -13.52
C THR A 137 0.48 -16.53 -14.18
N HIS A 138 -0.62 -16.25 -13.47
CA HIS A 138 -1.97 -16.36 -14.04
C HIS A 138 -2.57 -15.00 -14.41
N SER A 139 -1.95 -13.94 -14.00
CA SER A 139 -2.20 -12.55 -14.40
C SER A 139 -0.87 -11.79 -14.43
N GLY A 140 -0.84 -10.60 -15.02
CA GLY A 140 0.38 -9.80 -15.16
C GLY A 140 1.06 -9.49 -13.82
N ASP A 141 2.38 -9.33 -13.82
CA ASP A 141 3.13 -8.92 -12.62
C ASP A 141 2.74 -7.49 -12.21
N GLY A 142 2.08 -7.36 -11.04
CA GLY A 142 1.50 -6.13 -10.55
C GLY A 142 0.11 -5.82 -11.15
N GLU A 143 -0.48 -6.69 -11.95
CA GLU A 143 -1.87 -6.52 -12.41
C GLU A 143 -2.83 -6.58 -11.23
N ILE A 144 -3.76 -5.63 -11.19
CA ILE A 144 -4.83 -5.59 -10.18
C ILE A 144 -6.07 -6.22 -10.78
N GLU A 145 -6.48 -7.36 -10.23
CA GLU A 145 -7.68 -8.07 -10.60
C GLU A 145 -8.80 -7.73 -9.60
N VAL A 146 -9.92 -7.23 -10.12
CA VAL A 146 -11.10 -6.90 -9.30
C VAL A 146 -11.92 -8.17 -9.07
N GLY A 147 -12.20 -8.47 -7.82
CA GLY A 147 -12.94 -9.67 -7.44
C GLY A 147 -14.46 -9.43 -7.35
N PRO A 148 -15.28 -10.51 -7.51
CA PRO A 148 -16.74 -10.40 -7.44
C PRO A 148 -17.28 -9.80 -6.14
N ARG A 149 -16.51 -9.90 -5.04
CA ARG A 149 -16.89 -9.30 -3.75
C ARG A 149 -16.82 -7.77 -3.78
N TRP A 150 -15.84 -7.20 -4.50
CA TRP A 150 -15.81 -5.77 -4.75
C TRP A 150 -16.98 -5.34 -5.63
N GLU A 151 -17.18 -6.00 -6.76
CA GLU A 151 -18.25 -5.68 -7.71
C GLU A 151 -19.65 -5.69 -7.06
N LYS A 152 -19.88 -6.64 -6.15
CA LYS A 152 -21.17 -6.79 -5.45
C LYS A 152 -21.20 -6.13 -4.06
N GLN A 153 -20.11 -5.47 -3.66
CA GLN A 153 -19.93 -4.91 -2.31
C GLN A 153 -20.23 -5.91 -1.19
N GLN A 154 -19.84 -7.17 -1.39
CA GLN A 154 -20.04 -8.28 -0.46
C GLN A 154 -18.96 -8.31 0.61
N ASP A 155 -19.29 -8.89 1.76
CA ASP A 155 -18.34 -9.16 2.82
C ASP A 155 -17.22 -10.06 2.35
N GLY A 156 -16.03 -9.86 2.87
CA GLY A 156 -14.88 -10.73 2.62
C GLY A 156 -15.09 -12.14 3.15
N GLY A 157 -14.16 -13.02 2.78
CA GLY A 157 -14.03 -14.37 3.35
C GLY A 157 -12.55 -14.66 3.65
N HIS A 158 -11.77 -13.61 3.90
CA HIS A 158 -10.31 -13.66 3.90
C HIS A 158 -9.69 -13.75 5.30
N VAL A 159 -10.50 -13.61 6.36
CA VAL A 159 -10.08 -13.81 7.76
C VAL A 159 -11.10 -14.66 8.50
N ALA A 160 -10.70 -15.26 9.63
CA ALA A 160 -11.63 -16.04 10.47
C ALA A 160 -12.66 -15.17 11.20
N ASN A 161 -12.36 -13.90 11.41
CA ASN A 161 -13.21 -12.96 12.14
C ASN A 161 -14.30 -12.39 11.22
N ALA A 162 -15.57 -12.76 11.48
CA ALA A 162 -16.72 -12.34 10.66
C ALA A 162 -16.90 -10.81 10.65
N TRP A 163 -16.68 -10.13 11.79
CA TRP A 163 -16.80 -8.68 11.86
C TRP A 163 -15.76 -7.99 10.94
N PHE A 164 -14.52 -8.48 10.92
CA PHE A 164 -13.51 -7.97 9.98
C PHE A 164 -13.90 -8.26 8.54
N ASN A 165 -14.41 -9.44 8.21
CA ASN A 165 -14.89 -9.75 6.86
C ASN A 165 -15.99 -8.77 6.39
N ALA A 166 -16.91 -8.38 7.29
CA ALA A 166 -17.99 -7.46 6.97
C ALA A 166 -17.55 -5.99 6.82
N ASN A 167 -16.42 -5.62 7.44
CA ASN A 167 -15.98 -4.21 7.53
C ASN A 167 -14.64 -3.95 6.83
N SER A 168 -14.04 -4.95 6.17
CA SER A 168 -12.73 -4.76 5.55
C SER A 168 -12.65 -5.22 4.10
N ILE A 169 -11.84 -4.47 3.35
CA ILE A 169 -11.43 -4.81 1.99
C ILE A 169 -10.23 -5.76 2.07
N GLY A 170 -10.36 -6.99 1.56
CA GLY A 170 -9.25 -7.94 1.47
C GLY A 170 -8.48 -7.77 0.17
N ILE A 171 -7.16 -7.57 0.26
CA ILE A 171 -6.23 -7.48 -0.88
C ILE A 171 -5.22 -8.61 -0.77
N CYS A 172 -5.14 -9.48 -1.78
CA CYS A 172 -4.22 -10.60 -1.81
C CYS A 172 -3.14 -10.42 -2.89
N LEU A 173 -1.88 -10.43 -2.51
CA LEU A 173 -0.76 -10.48 -3.46
C LEU A 173 -0.40 -11.95 -3.71
N VAL A 174 -0.26 -12.32 -4.99
CA VAL A 174 0.17 -13.68 -5.36
C VAL A 174 1.63 -13.88 -5.02
N GLY A 175 1.93 -14.87 -4.17
CA GLY A 175 3.30 -15.19 -3.76
C GLY A 175 3.37 -15.75 -2.35
N ASN A 176 4.52 -16.35 -2.00
CA ASN A 176 4.84 -16.76 -0.62
C ASN A 176 5.90 -15.83 -0.04
N PHE A 177 5.48 -14.76 0.63
CA PHE A 177 6.39 -13.77 1.18
C PHE A 177 7.00 -14.15 2.54
N GLN A 178 6.83 -15.39 2.96
CA GLN A 178 7.74 -15.99 3.94
C GLN A 178 9.07 -16.41 3.31
N GLN A 179 9.08 -16.73 2.01
CA GLN A 179 10.24 -17.24 1.29
C GLN A 179 10.86 -16.18 0.37
N HIS A 180 10.02 -15.40 -0.33
CA HIS A 180 10.42 -14.44 -1.34
C HIS A 180 9.92 -13.05 -1.02
N TRP A 181 10.49 -12.03 -1.64
CA TRP A 181 9.96 -10.66 -1.60
C TRP A 181 8.85 -10.49 -2.64
N PRO A 182 7.83 -9.67 -2.37
CA PRO A 182 6.92 -9.20 -3.41
C PRO A 182 7.73 -8.55 -4.55
N SER A 183 7.24 -8.66 -5.77
CA SER A 183 7.88 -7.94 -6.87
C SER A 183 7.71 -6.42 -6.69
N PRO A 184 8.62 -5.61 -7.24
CA PRO A 184 8.45 -4.16 -7.22
C PRO A 184 7.15 -3.69 -7.86
N LYS A 185 6.69 -4.38 -8.92
CA LYS A 185 5.42 -4.05 -9.57
C LYS A 185 4.23 -4.38 -8.67
N GLN A 186 4.27 -5.51 -7.95
CA GLN A 186 3.25 -5.83 -6.95
C GLN A 186 3.17 -4.77 -5.85
N MET A 187 4.32 -4.31 -5.33
CA MET A 187 4.36 -3.28 -4.30
C MET A 187 3.88 -1.92 -4.82
N ASP A 188 4.25 -1.54 -6.04
CA ASP A 188 3.78 -0.31 -6.69
C ASP A 188 2.25 -0.35 -6.85
N SER A 189 1.70 -1.46 -7.36
CA SER A 189 0.26 -1.63 -7.51
C SER A 189 -0.47 -1.64 -6.16
N LEU A 190 0.09 -2.28 -5.15
CA LEU A 190 -0.47 -2.23 -3.79
C LEU A 190 -0.55 -0.79 -3.28
N HIS A 191 0.54 -0.02 -3.37
CA HIS A 191 0.55 1.37 -2.90
C HIS A 191 -0.45 2.25 -3.66
N ARG A 192 -0.55 2.09 -4.98
CA ARG A 192 -1.53 2.84 -5.80
C ARG A 192 -2.97 2.48 -5.43
N LEU A 193 -3.25 1.18 -5.26
CA LEU A 193 -4.58 0.71 -4.85
C LEU A 193 -4.95 1.25 -3.47
N LEU A 194 -4.02 1.19 -2.51
CA LEU A 194 -4.22 1.75 -1.18
C LEU A 194 -4.49 3.26 -1.20
N SER A 195 -3.72 4.02 -2.00
CA SER A 195 -3.92 5.45 -2.17
C SER A 195 -5.28 5.77 -2.78
N HIS A 196 -5.66 5.04 -3.83
CA HIS A 196 -6.93 5.19 -4.51
C HIS A 196 -8.13 4.91 -3.58
N LEU A 197 -8.11 3.80 -2.86
CA LEU A 197 -9.16 3.45 -1.90
C LEU A 197 -9.25 4.47 -0.74
N LYS A 198 -8.10 4.97 -0.28
CA LYS A 198 -8.06 5.96 0.80
C LYS A 198 -8.60 7.34 0.38
N SER A 199 -8.44 7.71 -0.89
CA SER A 199 -8.93 8.98 -1.43
C SER A 199 -10.44 8.99 -1.75
N SER A 200 -11.12 7.83 -1.66
CA SER A 200 -12.55 7.74 -1.94
C SER A 200 -13.38 8.32 -0.79
N ASP A 201 -14.26 9.26 -1.10
CA ASP A 201 -15.21 9.86 -0.16
C ASP A 201 -16.35 8.90 0.27
N GLN A 202 -16.50 7.77 -0.43
CA GLN A 202 -17.46 6.72 -0.10
C GLN A 202 -16.94 5.76 0.98
N ILE A 203 -15.62 5.68 1.15
CA ILE A 203 -14.95 4.86 2.17
C ILE A 203 -14.80 5.70 3.44
N LYS A 204 -14.79 5.03 4.62
CA LYS A 204 -14.64 5.75 5.89
C LYS A 204 -13.34 6.55 5.93
N ALA A 205 -13.40 7.83 6.33
CA ALA A 205 -12.25 8.72 6.41
C ALA A 205 -11.13 8.20 7.34
N ASN A 206 -11.49 7.40 8.36
CA ASN A 206 -10.55 6.77 9.29
C ASN A 206 -10.16 5.34 8.87
N LEU A 207 -10.10 5.07 7.57
CA LEU A 207 -9.70 3.79 7.01
C LEU A 207 -8.37 3.31 7.61
N ARG A 208 -8.34 2.08 8.13
CA ARG A 208 -7.16 1.49 8.78
C ARG A 208 -6.64 0.30 7.98
N LEU A 209 -5.33 0.18 7.95
CA LEU A 209 -4.63 -0.91 7.26
C LEU A 209 -4.14 -1.95 8.26
N PHE A 210 -4.26 -3.23 7.89
CA PHE A 210 -3.77 -4.38 8.65
C PHE A 210 -3.08 -5.38 7.70
N GLY A 211 -2.06 -6.07 8.18
CA GLY A 211 -1.71 -7.38 7.64
C GLY A 211 -2.59 -8.45 8.28
N HIS A 212 -2.85 -9.57 7.61
CA HIS A 212 -3.72 -10.61 8.17
C HIS A 212 -3.31 -11.04 9.59
N LYS A 213 -2.02 -11.22 9.87
CA LYS A 213 -1.51 -11.58 11.21
C LYS A 213 -1.79 -10.56 12.32
N GLU A 214 -2.17 -9.32 11.95
CA GLU A 214 -2.47 -8.25 12.90
C GLU A 214 -3.98 -8.19 13.23
N VAL A 215 -4.80 -8.96 12.52
CA VAL A 215 -6.24 -9.08 12.83
C VAL A 215 -6.41 -9.86 14.12
N LYS A 216 -7.23 -9.34 15.05
CA LYS A 216 -7.48 -9.95 16.36
C LYS A 216 -7.94 -11.42 16.21
N GLY A 217 -7.23 -12.32 16.85
CA GLY A 217 -7.50 -13.76 16.80
C GLY A 217 -6.86 -14.51 15.63
N ALA A 218 -6.14 -13.83 14.73
CA ALA A 218 -5.46 -14.49 13.63
C ALA A 218 -4.27 -15.33 14.11
N GLN A 219 -4.23 -16.60 13.68
CA GLN A 219 -3.10 -17.52 13.89
C GLN A 219 -2.44 -17.79 12.53
N THR A 220 -1.70 -16.83 12.02
CA THR A 220 -1.11 -16.89 10.67
C THR A 220 0.16 -16.09 10.54
N LEU A 221 1.04 -16.49 9.62
CA LEU A 221 2.21 -15.72 9.21
C LEU A 221 1.91 -14.75 8.05
N CYS A 222 0.69 -14.79 7.48
CA CYS A 222 0.25 -13.93 6.40
C CYS A 222 0.27 -12.44 6.83
N PRO A 223 0.78 -11.52 6.01
CA PRO A 223 1.21 -11.67 4.61
C PRO A 223 2.68 -12.07 4.42
N GLY A 224 3.35 -12.62 5.40
CA GLY A 224 4.74 -13.04 5.34
C GLY A 224 5.73 -12.01 5.90
N LYS A 225 6.94 -12.48 6.29
CA LYS A 225 7.98 -11.64 6.90
C LYS A 225 8.59 -10.64 5.92
N ASN A 226 8.61 -10.98 4.62
CA ASN A 226 9.22 -10.17 3.58
C ASN A 226 8.27 -9.08 3.04
N LEU A 227 7.00 -9.05 3.45
CA LEU A 227 6.14 -7.89 3.27
C LEU A 227 6.21 -7.04 4.53
N ASN A 228 7.02 -5.97 4.50
CA ASN A 228 7.29 -5.15 5.68
C ASN A 228 6.07 -4.30 6.06
N LEU A 229 5.28 -4.79 7.03
CA LEU A 229 4.06 -4.11 7.49
C LEU A 229 4.35 -2.76 8.16
N LYS A 230 5.47 -2.59 8.87
CA LYS A 230 5.81 -1.30 9.50
C LYS A 230 5.97 -0.19 8.44
N VAL A 231 6.64 -0.53 7.33
CA VAL A 231 6.79 0.40 6.19
C VAL A 231 5.46 0.65 5.51
N LEU A 232 4.68 -0.41 5.30
CA LEU A 232 3.38 -0.30 4.65
C LEU A 232 2.43 0.58 5.47
N HIS A 233 2.36 0.42 6.79
CA HIS A 233 1.58 1.28 7.69
C HIS A 233 2.04 2.74 7.65
N ARG A 234 3.36 2.96 7.75
CA ARG A 234 3.91 4.32 7.67
C ARG A 234 3.53 4.99 6.36
N ASN A 235 3.74 4.30 5.24
CA ASN A 235 3.42 4.84 3.92
C ASN A 235 1.91 5.10 3.77
N PHE A 236 1.07 4.18 4.23
CA PHE A 236 -0.38 4.34 4.20
C PHE A 236 -0.85 5.56 5.00
N ASN A 237 -0.28 5.78 6.19
CA ASN A 237 -0.64 6.94 7.03
C ASN A 237 -0.22 8.28 6.41
N LEU A 238 0.83 8.28 5.56
CA LEU A 238 1.30 9.47 4.84
C LEU A 238 0.57 9.74 3.53
N MET A 239 -0.26 8.80 3.04
CA MET A 239 -1.08 9.03 1.85
C MET A 239 -2.15 10.08 2.16
N ALA A 240 -2.39 11.00 1.23
CA ALA A 240 -3.54 11.90 1.31
C ALA A 240 -4.83 11.09 1.33
N GLY A 241 -5.75 11.48 2.20
CA GLY A 241 -7.11 10.97 2.22
C GLY A 241 -8.00 11.84 1.36
#